data_3bb3e9b523e8b23e22802be6c84125e3
#
_entry.id   3bb3e9b523e8b23e22802be6c84125e3
#
_cell.length_a   1.000
_cell.length_b   1.000
_cell.length_c   1.000
_cell.angle_alpha   90.00
_cell.angle_beta   90.00
_cell.angle_gamma   90.00
#
_symmetry.space_group_name_H-M   'P 1'
#
loop_
_entity.id
_entity.type
_entity.pdbx_description
1 polymer ?
#
loop_
_entity_poly.entity_id
_entity_poly.type
_entity_poly.pdbx_seq_one_letter_code
_entity_poly.pdbx_strand_id
1 'polypeptide(L)'
;MFKATIMYPPTPSARFDMNYYIEKHMPMVKSKIGSSCVGFTVDAGLAGGAPGSHAPYMAIGSLTFESLEVFGSVMAEHGAEIMADIPNYTDSQPVMQISEVKVG
;
A
#
# COMPACT_ATOMS: atom_id res chain seq x y z
N MET A 1 14.46 9.19 -5.31
CA MET A 1 13.57 8.03 -5.18
C MET A 1 12.53 8.30 -4.11
N PHE A 2 11.30 7.95 -4.34
CA PHE A 2 10.17 8.22 -3.48
C PHE A 2 9.42 6.93 -3.19
N LYS A 3 8.66 6.93 -2.08
CA LYS A 3 7.92 5.76 -1.63
C LYS A 3 6.54 6.18 -1.16
N ALA A 4 5.52 5.46 -1.62
CA ALA A 4 4.18 5.51 -1.05
C ALA A 4 4.03 4.32 -0.12
N THR A 5 3.77 4.57 1.15
CA THR A 5 3.56 3.53 2.16
C THR A 5 2.10 3.53 2.55
N ILE A 6 1.44 2.39 2.35
CA ILE A 6 0.01 2.22 2.59
C ILE A 6 -0.15 1.23 3.75
N MET A 7 -0.67 1.71 4.87
CA MET A 7 -0.75 0.96 6.12
C MET A 7 -2.21 0.70 6.47
N TYR A 8 -2.56 -0.56 6.71
CA TYR A 8 -3.94 -0.99 6.96
C TYR A 8 -4.14 -1.33 8.43
N PRO A 9 -4.76 -0.41 9.22
CA PRO A 9 -5.04 -0.67 10.62
C PRO A 9 -5.97 -1.89 10.79
N PRO A 10 -5.85 -2.64 11.89
CA PRO A 10 -6.75 -3.75 12.15
C PRO A 10 -8.19 -3.26 12.38
N THR A 11 -9.15 -4.11 12.01
CA THR A 11 -10.57 -3.88 12.21
C THR A 11 -11.17 -5.03 13.03
N PRO A 12 -12.41 -4.88 13.56
CA PRO A 12 -13.04 -5.98 14.28
C PRO A 12 -13.15 -7.26 13.46
N SER A 13 -13.35 -7.16 12.13
CA SER A 13 -13.42 -8.34 11.27
C SER A 13 -12.05 -8.97 11.02
N ALA A 14 -10.99 -8.19 11.16
CA ALA A 14 -9.62 -8.57 10.82
C ALA A 14 -9.49 -9.10 9.38
N ARG A 15 -10.37 -8.63 8.48
CA ARG A 15 -10.41 -9.11 7.10
C ARG A 15 -9.33 -8.45 6.27
N PHE A 16 -8.43 -9.26 5.72
CA PHE A 16 -7.46 -8.81 4.72
C PHE A 16 -7.12 -9.98 3.80
N ASP A 17 -7.59 -9.95 2.55
CA ASP A 17 -7.29 -10.97 1.56
C ASP A 17 -5.91 -10.68 0.95
N MET A 18 -4.90 -11.28 1.56
CA MET A 18 -3.52 -11.06 1.16
C MET A 18 -3.24 -11.53 -0.26
N ASN A 19 -3.84 -12.63 -0.69
CA ASN A 19 -3.64 -13.13 -2.05
C ASN A 19 -4.18 -12.16 -3.09
N TYR A 20 -5.37 -11.63 -2.87
CA TYR A 20 -5.94 -10.61 -3.76
C TYR A 20 -5.05 -9.37 -3.81
N TYR A 21 -4.59 -8.91 -2.65
CA TYR A 21 -3.75 -7.72 -2.54
C TYR A 21 -2.45 -7.86 -3.34
N ILE A 22 -1.79 -9.00 -3.20
CA ILE A 22 -0.50 -9.29 -3.87
C ILE A 22 -0.69 -9.55 -5.37
N GLU A 23 -1.73 -10.32 -5.73
CA GLU A 23 -1.88 -10.81 -7.10
C GLU A 23 -2.67 -9.88 -8.00
N LYS A 24 -3.54 -9.03 -7.44
CA LYS A 24 -4.46 -8.19 -8.22
C LYS A 24 -4.30 -6.71 -7.92
N HIS A 25 -4.42 -6.30 -6.64
CA HIS A 25 -4.45 -4.87 -6.31
C HIS A 25 -3.12 -4.18 -6.57
N MET A 26 -2.04 -4.64 -5.96
CA MET A 26 -0.73 -3.99 -6.10
C MET A 26 -0.17 -4.04 -7.53
N PRO A 27 -0.30 -5.14 -8.27
CA PRO A 27 0.08 -5.14 -9.69
C PRO A 27 -0.71 -4.16 -10.54
N MET A 28 -2.00 -3.98 -10.25
CA MET A 28 -2.84 -3.00 -10.93
C MET A 28 -2.32 -1.58 -10.68
N VAL A 29 -2.01 -1.24 -9.43
CA VAL A 29 -1.48 0.09 -9.08
C VAL A 29 -0.13 0.33 -9.77
N LYS A 30 0.77 -0.66 -9.72
CA LYS A 30 2.07 -0.58 -10.38
C LYS A 30 1.92 -0.34 -11.87
N SER A 31 1.00 -1.07 -12.50
CA SER A 31 0.73 -0.93 -13.94
C SER A 31 0.25 0.49 -14.29
N LYS A 32 -0.59 1.09 -13.46
CA LYS A 32 -1.09 2.45 -13.69
C LYS A 32 0.01 3.51 -13.54
N ILE A 33 0.90 3.34 -12.58
CA ILE A 33 2.05 4.24 -12.41
C ILE A 33 3.04 4.07 -13.58
N GLY A 34 3.15 2.85 -14.11
CA GLY A 34 3.96 2.57 -15.28
C GLY A 34 5.45 2.55 -14.97
N SER A 35 6.27 2.98 -15.94
CA SER A 35 7.73 2.86 -15.86
C SER A 35 8.37 3.67 -14.73
N SER A 36 7.68 4.67 -14.18
CA SER A 36 8.17 5.40 -13.01
C SER A 36 8.20 4.53 -11.75
N CYS A 37 7.36 3.49 -11.69
CA CYS A 37 7.34 2.58 -10.55
C CYS A 37 8.44 1.52 -10.69
N VAL A 38 9.40 1.56 -9.77
CA VAL A 38 10.53 0.62 -9.74
C VAL A 38 10.10 -0.74 -9.20
N GLY A 39 9.16 -0.75 -8.28
CA GLY A 39 8.67 -1.99 -7.69
C GLY A 39 7.73 -1.74 -6.52
N PHE A 40 7.26 -2.84 -5.93
CA PHE A 40 6.45 -2.75 -4.72
C PHE A 40 6.81 -3.89 -3.76
N THR A 41 6.52 -3.66 -2.48
CA THR A 41 6.65 -4.66 -1.43
C THR A 41 5.35 -4.76 -0.66
N VAL A 42 5.10 -5.93 -0.07
CA VAL A 42 3.95 -6.17 0.79
C VAL A 42 4.44 -6.91 2.02
N ASP A 43 4.09 -6.38 3.20
CA ASP A 43 4.43 -6.98 4.47
C ASP A 43 3.16 -7.33 5.24
N ALA A 44 3.10 -8.54 5.78
CA ALA A 44 2.03 -8.95 6.68
C ALA A 44 2.44 -8.68 8.13
N GLY A 45 1.55 -8.08 8.91
CA GLY A 45 1.82 -7.78 10.31
C GLY A 45 1.89 -9.05 11.16
N LEU A 46 2.95 -9.16 11.98
CA LEU A 46 3.14 -10.30 12.89
C LEU A 46 3.05 -9.88 14.36
N ALA A 47 3.69 -8.76 14.71
CA ALA A 47 3.79 -8.32 16.09
C ALA A 47 4.13 -6.83 16.13
N GLY A 48 3.91 -6.21 17.28
CA GLY A 48 4.39 -4.87 17.55
C GLY A 48 5.83 -4.86 18.05
N GLY A 49 6.38 -3.67 18.25
CA GLY A 49 7.76 -3.52 18.72
C GLY A 49 7.96 -3.90 20.18
N ALA A 50 6.94 -3.76 21.03
CA ALA A 50 7.03 -4.16 22.43
C ALA A 50 6.73 -5.66 22.59
N PRO A 51 7.40 -6.36 23.52
CA PRO A 51 7.13 -7.78 23.75
C PRO A 51 5.65 -8.05 24.04
N GLY A 52 5.07 -9.02 23.31
CA GLY A 52 3.67 -9.42 23.47
C GLY A 52 2.65 -8.48 22.84
N SER A 53 3.09 -7.40 22.20
CA SER A 53 2.18 -6.46 21.54
C SER A 53 1.74 -6.97 20.16
N HIS A 54 0.52 -6.58 19.76
CA HIS A 54 0.00 -6.89 18.43
C HIS A 54 0.59 -5.95 17.37
N ALA A 55 0.64 -6.43 16.12
CA ALA A 55 1.03 -5.57 15.01
C ALA A 55 0.05 -4.39 14.89
N PRO A 56 0.53 -3.15 14.80
CA PRO A 56 -0.35 -1.99 14.64
C PRO A 56 -1.07 -1.94 13.29
N TYR A 57 -0.60 -2.69 12.30
CA TYR A 57 -1.21 -2.79 10.98
C TYR A 57 -1.30 -4.23 10.54
N MET A 58 -2.41 -4.58 9.86
CA MET A 58 -2.58 -5.94 9.30
C MET A 58 -1.63 -6.18 8.14
N ALA A 59 -1.43 -5.15 7.33
CA ALA A 59 -0.55 -5.20 6.17
C ALA A 59 0.04 -3.82 5.90
N ILE A 60 1.22 -3.80 5.31
CA ILE A 60 1.85 -2.59 4.81
C ILE A 60 2.29 -2.84 3.38
N GLY A 61 1.75 -2.08 2.44
CA GLY A 61 2.17 -2.07 1.05
C GLY A 61 3.04 -0.86 0.79
N SER A 62 4.09 -1.02 -0.01
CA SER A 62 4.96 0.08 -0.40
C SER A 62 5.21 0.06 -1.90
N LEU A 63 5.11 1.24 -2.52
CA LEU A 63 5.43 1.45 -3.92
C LEU A 63 6.63 2.38 -3.98
N THR A 64 7.66 2.01 -4.73
CA THR A 64 8.85 2.85 -4.94
C THR A 64 8.82 3.39 -6.35
N PHE A 65 9.00 4.70 -6.51
CA PHE A 65 8.88 5.35 -7.80
C PHE A 65 9.87 6.51 -7.94
N GLU A 66 10.11 6.93 -9.19
CA GLU A 66 11.14 7.92 -9.50
C GLU A 66 10.62 9.35 -9.57
N SER A 67 9.32 9.55 -9.86
CA SER A 67 8.76 10.87 -10.11
C SER A 67 7.51 11.13 -9.27
N LEU A 68 7.58 12.13 -8.40
CA LEU A 68 6.41 12.62 -7.65
C LEU A 68 5.33 13.15 -8.59
N GLU A 69 5.74 13.80 -9.67
CA GLU A 69 4.84 14.41 -10.64
C GLU A 69 4.01 13.32 -11.34
N VAL A 70 4.67 12.26 -11.81
CA VAL A 70 3.98 11.13 -12.43
C VAL A 70 3.04 10.45 -11.44
N PHE A 71 3.50 10.22 -10.21
CA PHE A 71 2.66 9.60 -9.17
C PHE A 71 1.41 10.45 -8.88
N GLY A 72 1.59 11.76 -8.74
CA GLY A 72 0.47 12.69 -8.51
C GLY A 72 -0.53 12.69 -9.67
N SER A 73 -0.05 12.66 -10.91
CA SER A 73 -0.91 12.60 -12.08
C SER A 73 -1.71 11.30 -12.15
N VAL A 74 -1.07 10.17 -11.83
CA VAL A 74 -1.73 8.86 -11.80
C VAL A 74 -2.80 8.83 -10.71
N MET A 75 -2.50 9.36 -9.53
CA MET A 75 -3.48 9.41 -8.44
C MET A 75 -4.65 10.32 -8.76
N ALA A 76 -4.42 11.45 -9.44
CA ALA A 76 -5.50 12.33 -9.87
C ALA A 76 -6.41 11.66 -10.90
N GLU A 77 -5.84 10.87 -11.82
CA GLU A 77 -6.59 10.20 -12.89
C GLU A 77 -7.23 8.89 -12.43
N HIS A 78 -6.50 8.07 -11.67
CA HIS A 78 -6.88 6.70 -11.33
C HIS A 78 -7.12 6.46 -9.83
N GLY A 79 -6.94 7.48 -8.99
CA GLY A 79 -7.05 7.32 -7.54
C GLY A 79 -8.39 6.78 -7.09
N ALA A 80 -9.50 7.26 -7.68
CA ALA A 80 -10.83 6.79 -7.33
C ALA A 80 -11.02 5.31 -7.66
N GLU A 81 -10.49 4.85 -8.80
CA GLU A 81 -10.54 3.45 -9.21
C GLU A 81 -9.70 2.57 -8.27
N ILE A 82 -8.52 3.04 -7.89
CA ILE A 82 -7.65 2.32 -6.95
C ILE A 82 -8.35 2.18 -5.60
N MET A 83 -8.93 3.26 -5.08
CA MET A 83 -9.64 3.25 -3.81
C MET A 83 -10.89 2.37 -3.85
N ALA A 84 -11.59 2.33 -4.99
CA ALA A 84 -12.79 1.52 -5.15
C ALA A 84 -12.50 0.02 -5.09
N ASP A 85 -11.27 -0.40 -5.35
CA ASP A 85 -10.87 -1.81 -5.28
C ASP A 85 -10.64 -2.30 -3.84
N ILE A 86 -10.40 -1.40 -2.90
CA ILE A 86 -10.05 -1.75 -1.51
C ILE A 86 -11.10 -2.66 -0.84
N PRO A 87 -12.41 -2.41 -0.96
CA PRO A 87 -13.41 -3.28 -0.35
C PRO A 87 -13.37 -4.74 -0.83
N ASN A 88 -12.74 -5.00 -1.96
CA ASN A 88 -12.60 -6.37 -2.48
C ASN A 88 -11.66 -7.22 -1.64
N TYR A 89 -10.79 -6.62 -0.83
CA TYR A 89 -9.85 -7.39 -0.02
C TYR A 89 -9.85 -7.01 1.47
N THR A 90 -10.42 -5.88 1.86
CA THR A 90 -10.45 -5.49 3.27
C THR A 90 -11.56 -4.47 3.57
N ASP A 91 -11.97 -4.41 4.82
CA ASP A 91 -12.84 -3.33 5.33
C ASP A 91 -12.04 -2.26 6.08
N SER A 92 -10.71 -2.38 6.13
CA SER A 92 -9.84 -1.39 6.74
C SER A 92 -9.71 -0.15 5.86
N GLN A 93 -9.63 1.02 6.49
CA GLN A 93 -9.32 2.27 5.80
C GLN A 93 -7.82 2.52 5.93
N PRO A 94 -7.05 2.45 4.84
CA PRO A 94 -5.61 2.61 4.93
C PRO A 94 -5.19 4.05 5.23
N VAL A 95 -4.04 4.15 5.88
CA VAL A 95 -3.31 5.41 6.05
C VAL A 95 -2.16 5.40 5.05
N MET A 96 -2.00 6.47 4.29
CA MET A 96 -0.95 6.58 3.28
C MET A 96 0.03 7.68 3.65
N GLN A 97 1.30 7.42 3.42
CA GLN A 97 2.36 8.42 3.53
C GLN A 97 3.23 8.38 2.28
N ILE A 98 3.55 9.57 1.78
CA ILE A 98 4.52 9.72 0.69
C ILE A 98 5.83 10.18 1.32
N SER A 99 6.92 9.49 1.01
CA SER A 99 8.23 9.76 1.61
C SER A 99 9.29 9.91 0.53
N GLU A 100 10.29 10.73 0.81
CA GLU A 100 11.54 10.69 0.06
C GLU A 100 12.44 9.66 0.70
N VAL A 101 12.96 8.73 -0.09
CA VAL A 101 13.87 7.70 0.42
C VAL A 101 15.23 8.33 0.72
N LYS A 102 15.66 8.29 1.98
CA LYS A 102 16.94 8.82 2.41
C LYS A 102 18.02 7.75 2.45
N VAL A 103 17.65 6.54 2.84
CA VAL A 103 18.53 5.37 2.84
C VAL A 103 17.66 4.17 2.44
N GLY A 104 18.11 3.40 1.51
CA GLY A 104 17.37 2.23 1.03
C GLY A 104 17.75 1.86 -0.40
#